data_c9b092a69c04ea51c68ec870148837fe
#
_entry.id   c9b092a69c04ea51c68ec870148837fe
#
_cell.length_a   1.000
_cell.length_b   1.000
_cell.length_c   1.000
_cell.angle_alpha   90.00
_cell.angle_beta   90.00
_cell.angle_gamma   90.00
#
_symmetry.space_group_name_H-M   'P 1'
#
loop_
_entity.id
_entity.type
_entity.pdbx_description
1 polymer ?
#
loop_
_entity_poly.entity_id
_entity_poly.type
_entity_poly.pdbx_seq_one_letter_code
_entity_poly.pdbx_strand_id
1 'polypeptide(L)'
;MIYCFKYPYTLFVLIMNISKNFIILILLLFSSIVISCSKDLHFSGISENSVNEILDNYQNKNFSKEDVINIIGSPLVTEDFDNLWIYRMEKEQGNATFKKSIYNKTLKLRFNDNVLRSVEEINLN
;
A
#
# COMPACT_ATOMS: atom_id res chain seq x y z
N MET A 1 2.90 21.19 -72.77
CA MET A 1 2.37 20.02 -72.08
C MET A 1 2.58 20.24 -70.61
N ILE A 2 1.63 20.88 -69.92
CA ILE A 2 1.72 21.26 -68.52
C ILE A 2 0.90 20.24 -67.72
N TYR A 3 1.60 19.33 -67.07
CA TYR A 3 0.96 18.47 -66.09
C TYR A 3 0.70 19.26 -64.81
N CYS A 4 -0.57 19.63 -64.68
CA CYS A 4 -1.07 20.29 -63.50
C CYS A 4 -1.03 19.29 -62.31
N PHE A 5 -0.14 19.53 -61.36
CA PHE A 5 0.01 18.76 -60.12
C PHE A 5 -1.23 19.02 -59.25
N LYS A 6 -2.25 18.19 -59.40
CA LYS A 6 -3.54 18.31 -58.69
C LYS A 6 -3.61 17.53 -57.37
N TYR A 7 -2.46 17.17 -56.79
CA TYR A 7 -2.41 16.25 -55.67
C TYR A 7 -1.79 16.75 -54.33
N PRO A 8 -1.56 18.03 -54.07
CA PRO A 8 -1.05 18.39 -52.72
C PRO A 8 -2.14 18.37 -51.65
N TYR A 9 -3.40 18.68 -52.00
CA TYR A 9 -4.47 18.80 -51.01
C TYR A 9 -4.97 17.46 -50.47
N THR A 10 -5.07 16.44 -51.31
CA THR A 10 -5.50 15.11 -50.86
C THR A 10 -4.46 14.43 -49.98
N LEU A 11 -3.18 14.60 -50.29
CA LEU A 11 -2.09 14.07 -49.47
C LEU A 11 -2.00 14.79 -48.12
N PHE A 12 -2.19 16.11 -48.14
CA PHE A 12 -2.17 16.92 -46.91
C PHE A 12 -3.34 16.59 -45.97
N VAL A 13 -4.54 16.39 -46.52
CA VAL A 13 -5.72 15.96 -45.74
C VAL A 13 -5.55 14.53 -45.20
N LEU A 14 -4.94 13.64 -45.97
CA LEU A 14 -4.62 12.29 -45.55
C LEU A 14 -3.60 12.27 -44.41
N ILE A 15 -2.55 13.06 -44.52
CA ILE A 15 -1.53 13.22 -43.44
C ILE A 15 -2.13 13.87 -42.20
N MET A 16 -3.01 14.87 -42.34
CA MET A 16 -3.71 15.48 -41.21
C MET A 16 -4.65 14.49 -40.53
N ASN A 17 -5.36 13.63 -41.25
CA ASN A 17 -6.21 12.62 -40.64
C ASN A 17 -5.42 11.51 -39.96
N ILE A 18 -4.28 11.09 -40.54
CA ILE A 18 -3.36 10.15 -39.89
C ILE A 18 -2.78 10.76 -38.61
N SER A 19 -2.38 12.02 -38.66
CA SER A 19 -1.85 12.73 -37.48
C SER A 19 -2.89 12.87 -36.38
N LYS A 20 -4.16 13.17 -36.69
CA LYS A 20 -5.24 13.22 -35.69
C LYS A 20 -5.52 11.86 -35.07
N ASN A 21 -5.60 10.83 -35.87
CA ASN A 21 -5.81 9.46 -35.38
C ASN A 21 -4.61 8.99 -34.53
N PHE A 22 -3.40 9.38 -34.90
CA PHE A 22 -2.19 9.06 -34.16
C PHE A 22 -2.14 9.78 -32.81
N ILE A 23 -2.56 11.06 -32.76
CA ILE A 23 -2.68 11.82 -31.52
C ILE A 23 -3.75 11.22 -30.60
N ILE A 24 -4.90 10.81 -31.16
CA ILE A 24 -5.95 10.14 -30.39
C ILE A 24 -5.46 8.80 -29.84
N LEU A 25 -4.71 8.02 -30.62
CA LEU A 25 -4.12 6.76 -30.17
C LEU A 25 -3.12 6.97 -29.04
N ILE A 26 -2.27 7.98 -29.14
CA ILE A 26 -1.31 8.35 -28.09
C ILE A 26 -2.07 8.80 -26.84
N LEU A 27 -3.10 9.63 -26.95
CA LEU A 27 -3.91 10.06 -25.82
C LEU A 27 -4.62 8.90 -25.13
N LEU A 28 -5.13 7.91 -25.89
CA LEU A 28 -5.72 6.69 -25.35
C LEU A 28 -4.69 5.82 -24.63
N LEU A 29 -3.47 5.70 -25.17
CA LEU A 29 -2.37 4.98 -24.52
C LEU A 29 -1.92 5.67 -23.25
N PHE A 30 -1.80 7.00 -23.25
CA PHE A 30 -1.47 7.78 -22.03
C PHE A 30 -2.57 7.69 -20.98
N SER A 31 -3.85 7.72 -21.38
CA SER A 31 -4.96 7.59 -20.42
C SER A 31 -4.99 6.23 -19.73
N SER A 32 -4.62 5.16 -20.42
CA SER A 32 -4.54 3.82 -19.81
C SER A 32 -3.38 3.67 -18.81
N ILE A 33 -2.29 4.41 -19.00
CA ILE A 33 -1.14 4.41 -18.08
C ILE A 33 -1.47 5.16 -16.78
N VAL A 34 -2.24 6.25 -16.86
CA VAL A 34 -2.59 7.06 -15.69
C VAL A 34 -3.61 6.35 -14.77
N ILE A 35 -4.48 5.51 -15.33
CA ILE A 35 -5.46 4.75 -14.55
C ILE A 35 -4.82 3.62 -13.74
N SER A 36 -3.64 3.14 -14.13
CA SER A 36 -2.93 2.05 -13.45
C SER A 36 -2.21 2.46 -12.15
N CYS A 37 -2.16 3.76 -11.81
CA CYS A 37 -1.28 4.27 -10.75
C CYS A 37 -1.98 4.68 -9.46
N SER A 38 -3.22 4.25 -9.19
CA SER A 38 -3.96 4.75 -8.02
C SER A 38 -4.43 3.67 -7.04
N LYS A 39 -3.53 2.77 -6.68
CA LYS A 39 -3.75 1.96 -5.47
C LYS A 39 -2.75 2.38 -4.41
N ASP A 40 -2.97 3.54 -3.83
CA ASP A 40 -2.22 3.92 -2.65
C ASP A 40 -2.65 3.04 -1.49
N LEU A 41 -1.72 2.18 -1.08
CA LEU A 41 -1.83 1.40 0.14
C LEU A 41 -1.29 2.28 1.27
N HIS A 42 -2.19 2.76 2.11
CA HIS A 42 -1.82 3.45 3.33
C HIS A 42 -1.67 2.42 4.45
N PHE A 43 -0.45 2.26 4.92
CA PHE A 43 -0.16 1.53 6.15
C PHE A 43 -0.07 2.53 7.29
N SER A 44 -0.85 2.30 8.32
CA SER A 44 -0.69 2.98 9.59
C SER A 44 -0.38 1.95 10.66
N GLY A 45 0.67 2.20 11.42
CA GLY A 45 1.14 1.30 12.48
C GLY A 45 2.18 0.29 12.00
N ILE A 46 2.10 -0.93 12.49
CA ILE A 46 3.12 -1.95 12.36
C ILE A 46 2.97 -2.73 11.05
N SER A 47 4.10 -3.17 10.50
CA SER A 47 4.15 -4.08 9.35
C SER A 47 3.57 -5.46 9.69
N GLU A 48 2.69 -5.98 8.83
CA GLU A 48 2.13 -7.33 8.97
C GLU A 48 3.20 -8.42 9.01
N ASN A 49 4.27 -8.28 8.22
CA ASN A 49 5.37 -9.24 8.20
C ASN A 49 6.12 -9.28 9.54
N SER A 50 6.36 -8.12 10.17
CA SER A 50 7.02 -8.04 11.47
C SER A 50 6.16 -8.62 12.59
N VAL A 51 4.85 -8.47 12.50
CA VAL A 51 3.92 -9.08 13.45
C VAL A 51 3.89 -10.59 13.30
N ASN A 52 3.85 -11.10 12.07
CA ASN A 52 3.89 -12.54 11.82
C ASN A 52 5.20 -13.16 12.31
N GLU A 53 6.33 -12.47 12.22
CA GLU A 53 7.59 -12.93 12.79
C GLU A 53 7.49 -13.18 14.30
N ILE A 54 6.81 -12.30 15.02
CA ILE A 54 6.58 -12.47 16.46
C ILE A 54 5.57 -13.58 16.72
N LEU A 55 4.42 -13.60 16.00
CA LEU A 55 3.36 -14.59 16.17
C LEU A 55 3.86 -16.03 15.94
N ASP A 56 4.68 -16.22 14.91
CA ASP A 56 5.16 -17.56 14.54
C ASP A 56 6.24 -18.07 15.49
N ASN A 57 6.97 -17.17 16.14
CA ASN A 57 8.17 -17.55 16.90
C ASN A 57 8.06 -17.35 18.41
N TYR A 58 7.04 -16.63 18.94
CA TYR A 58 7.02 -16.26 20.36
C TYR A 58 6.96 -17.47 21.31
N GLN A 59 6.45 -18.61 20.86
CA GLN A 59 6.39 -19.82 21.66
C GLN A 59 7.74 -20.54 21.73
N ASN A 60 8.55 -20.41 20.68
CA ASN A 60 9.82 -21.10 20.55
C ASN A 60 11.03 -20.23 20.94
N LYS A 61 10.87 -18.92 20.87
CA LYS A 61 11.92 -17.93 21.15
C LYS A 61 11.44 -17.01 22.26
N ASN A 62 12.26 -16.89 23.30
CA ASN A 62 11.98 -15.93 24.38
C ASN A 62 12.31 -14.51 23.90
N PHE A 63 11.31 -13.80 23.35
CA PHE A 63 11.49 -12.41 22.98
C PHE A 63 11.52 -11.52 24.23
N SER A 64 12.57 -10.73 24.35
CA SER A 64 12.62 -9.63 25.32
C SER A 64 11.84 -8.41 24.82
N LYS A 65 11.58 -7.45 25.70
CA LYS A 65 10.99 -6.16 25.31
C LYS A 65 11.84 -5.44 24.27
N GLU A 66 13.17 -5.51 24.38
CA GLU A 66 14.09 -4.91 23.41
C GLU A 66 13.99 -5.59 22.02
N ASP A 67 13.89 -6.91 21.97
CA ASP A 67 13.71 -7.64 20.72
C ASP A 67 12.43 -7.20 20.00
N VAL A 68 11.34 -7.07 20.76
CA VAL A 68 10.05 -6.62 20.24
C VAL A 68 10.14 -5.19 19.69
N ILE A 69 10.78 -4.27 20.41
CA ILE A 69 11.00 -2.90 19.95
C ILE A 69 11.81 -2.87 18.64
N ASN A 70 12.83 -3.72 18.56
CA ASN A 70 13.68 -3.79 17.35
C ASN A 70 12.92 -4.31 16.12
N ILE A 71 11.92 -5.19 16.33
CA ILE A 71 11.14 -5.81 15.24
C ILE A 71 9.96 -4.92 14.83
N ILE A 72 9.17 -4.44 15.79
CA ILE A 72 7.92 -3.72 15.51
C ILE A 72 7.87 -2.28 16.00
N GLY A 73 8.94 -1.82 16.66
CA GLY A 73 9.01 -0.47 17.20
C GLY A 73 8.37 -0.32 18.59
N SER A 74 8.26 0.92 19.04
CA SER A 74 7.67 1.23 20.35
C SER A 74 6.16 1.02 20.34
N PRO A 75 5.58 0.57 21.46
CA PRO A 75 4.13 0.39 21.58
C PRO A 75 3.37 1.72 21.51
N LEU A 76 2.11 1.65 21.06
CA LEU A 76 1.21 2.80 21.09
C LEU A 76 0.81 3.17 22.51
N VAL A 77 0.52 2.18 23.32
CA VAL A 77 0.12 2.31 24.73
C VAL A 77 0.78 1.19 25.53
N THR A 78 1.17 1.51 26.75
CA THR A 78 1.64 0.55 27.75
C THR A 78 0.72 0.59 28.95
N GLU A 79 0.36 -0.57 29.47
CA GLU A 79 -0.47 -0.75 30.65
C GLU A 79 0.17 -1.77 31.62
N ASP A 80 -0.42 -1.94 32.80
CA ASP A 80 0.00 -2.94 33.78
C ASP A 80 1.50 -2.85 34.14
N PHE A 81 1.93 -1.65 34.56
CA PHE A 81 3.35 -1.39 34.89
C PHE A 81 4.33 -1.77 33.77
N ASP A 82 3.98 -1.44 32.53
CA ASP A 82 4.76 -1.75 31.33
C ASP A 82 4.82 -3.25 30.97
N ASN A 83 3.92 -4.07 31.51
CA ASN A 83 3.83 -5.49 31.18
C ASN A 83 2.82 -5.82 30.09
N LEU A 84 1.91 -4.90 29.76
CA LEU A 84 0.98 -5.03 28.66
C LEU A 84 1.25 -3.93 27.62
N TRP A 85 1.65 -4.33 26.43
CA TRP A 85 1.90 -3.44 25.32
C TRP A 85 0.81 -3.58 24.26
N ILE A 86 0.30 -2.45 23.79
CA ILE A 86 -0.78 -2.38 22.82
C ILE A 86 -0.27 -1.69 21.56
N TYR A 87 -0.44 -2.37 20.45
CA TYR A 87 -0.12 -1.89 19.12
C TYR A 87 -1.38 -1.86 18.25
N ARG A 88 -1.41 -0.96 17.30
CA ARG A 88 -2.48 -0.88 16.31
C ARG A 88 -1.91 -1.11 14.92
N MET A 89 -2.64 -1.90 14.14
CA MET A 89 -2.37 -2.18 12.74
C MET A 89 -3.57 -1.78 11.91
N GLU A 90 -3.36 -0.91 10.95
CA GLU A 90 -4.41 -0.44 10.07
C GLU A 90 -3.89 -0.46 8.64
N LYS A 91 -4.68 -1.04 7.74
CA LYS A 91 -4.41 -1.06 6.32
C LYS A 91 -5.61 -0.54 5.57
N GLU A 92 -5.42 0.54 4.87
CA GLU A 92 -6.42 1.16 4.02
C GLU A 92 -5.99 1.08 2.55
N GLN A 93 -6.95 0.89 1.67
CA GLN A 93 -6.75 0.95 0.23
C GLN A 93 -7.73 1.95 -0.36
N GLY A 94 -7.23 2.86 -1.19
CA GLY A 94 -8.09 3.81 -1.88
C GLY A 94 -7.37 5.08 -2.28
N ASN A 95 -8.15 6.02 -2.79
CA ASN A 95 -7.73 7.36 -3.18
C ASN A 95 -8.03 8.35 -2.06
N ALA A 96 -7.54 9.58 -2.18
CA ALA A 96 -7.80 10.66 -1.21
C ALA A 96 -9.29 10.87 -0.86
N THR A 97 -10.20 10.51 -1.79
CA THR A 97 -11.66 10.71 -1.65
C THR A 97 -12.40 9.46 -1.17
N PHE A 98 -11.89 8.26 -1.49
CA PHE A 98 -12.52 6.99 -1.13
C PHE A 98 -11.46 6.03 -0.59
N LYS A 99 -11.46 5.84 0.72
CA LYS A 99 -10.61 4.88 1.42
C LYS A 99 -11.47 3.71 1.90
N LYS A 100 -11.00 2.51 1.66
CA LYS A 100 -11.59 1.28 2.19
C LYS A 100 -10.61 0.65 3.17
N SER A 101 -11.03 0.47 4.41
CA SER A 101 -10.26 -0.31 5.38
C SER A 101 -10.22 -1.77 4.92
N ILE A 102 -9.03 -2.32 4.81
CA ILE A 102 -8.81 -3.74 4.50
C ILE A 102 -8.81 -4.52 5.80
N TYR A 103 -8.09 -4.02 6.80
CA TYR A 103 -8.15 -4.53 8.15
C TYR A 103 -7.82 -3.45 9.18
N ASN A 104 -8.38 -3.62 10.36
CA ASN A 104 -8.08 -2.83 11.54
C ASN A 104 -7.93 -3.83 12.70
N LYS A 105 -6.71 -3.97 13.20
CA LYS A 105 -6.36 -4.96 14.20
C LYS A 105 -5.63 -4.31 15.36
N THR A 106 -5.86 -4.82 16.54
CA THR A 106 -5.09 -4.49 17.74
C THR A 106 -4.28 -5.70 18.17
N LEU A 107 -2.99 -5.52 18.38
CA LEU A 107 -2.09 -6.53 18.90
C LEU A 107 -1.80 -6.20 20.37
N LYS A 108 -2.06 -7.14 21.27
CA LYS A 108 -1.72 -7.05 22.68
C LYS A 108 -0.60 -8.03 23.00
N LEU A 109 0.48 -7.52 23.52
CA LEU A 109 1.65 -8.27 23.95
C LEU A 109 1.75 -8.21 25.46
N ARG A 110 1.74 -9.36 26.12
CA ARG A 110 1.90 -9.44 27.57
C ARG A 110 3.27 -10.02 27.92
N PHE A 111 3.98 -9.26 28.73
CA PHE A 111 5.30 -9.64 29.25
C PHE A 111 5.23 -10.09 30.69
N ASN A 112 6.13 -10.98 31.06
CA ASN A 112 6.44 -11.33 32.44
C ASN A 112 7.96 -11.44 32.58
N ASP A 113 8.52 -10.74 33.57
CA ASP A 113 9.98 -10.68 33.77
C ASP A 113 10.76 -10.31 32.49
N ASN A 114 10.30 -9.27 31.78
CA ASN A 114 10.87 -8.78 30.53
C ASN A 114 10.80 -9.76 29.33
N VAL A 115 10.08 -10.87 29.45
CA VAL A 115 9.93 -11.89 28.40
C VAL A 115 8.48 -11.92 27.93
N LEU A 116 8.30 -11.97 26.61
CA LEU A 116 6.99 -12.09 25.97
C LEU A 116 6.36 -13.45 26.29
N ARG A 117 5.17 -13.44 26.89
CA ARG A 117 4.45 -14.65 27.32
C ARG A 117 3.20 -14.92 26.54
N SER A 118 2.49 -13.88 26.11
CA SER A 118 1.29 -14.06 25.30
C SER A 118 1.14 -12.96 24.28
N VAL A 119 0.59 -13.34 23.15
CA VAL A 119 0.24 -12.46 22.03
C VAL A 119 -1.23 -12.67 21.72
N GLU A 120 -1.99 -11.59 21.68
CA GLU A 120 -3.41 -11.60 21.36
C GLU A 120 -3.66 -10.62 20.21
N GLU A 121 -4.27 -11.13 19.13
CA GLU A 121 -4.69 -10.32 17.99
C GLU A 121 -6.22 -10.15 18.04
N ILE A 122 -6.67 -8.90 18.06
CA ILE A 122 -8.08 -8.54 18.09
C ILE A 122 -8.44 -7.83 16.79
N ASN A 123 -9.35 -8.43 16.02
CA ASN A 123 -9.92 -7.81 14.84
C ASN A 123 -11.04 -6.84 15.24
N LEU A 124 -10.98 -5.61 14.75
CA LEU A 124 -11.94 -4.54 15.03
C LEU A 124 -12.93 -4.29 13.86
N ASN A 125 -12.96 -5.21 12.87
CA ASN A 125 -13.88 -5.11 11.73
C ASN A 125 -15.23 -5.71 12.08
#